data_42c2dac0767582b089d0c6ddb9cfbc2f
#
_entry.id   42c2dac0767582b089d0c6ddb9cfbc2f
#
_cell.length_a   1.000
_cell.length_b   1.000
_cell.length_c   1.000
_cell.angle_alpha   90.00
_cell.angle_beta   90.00
_cell.angle_gamma   90.00
#
_symmetry.space_group_name_H-M   'P 1'
#
loop_
_entity.id
_entity.type
_entity.pdbx_description
1 polymer ?
#
loop_
_entity_poly.entity_id
_entity_poly.type
_entity_poly.pdbx_seq_one_letter_code
_entity_poly.pdbx_strand_id
1 'polypeptide(L)'
;YIDENKFTENQKLPSENTLCRRLSVSRETVRLAMDQLEQENLITRVRGSGTYFNKEVAMSRELSRADFQIKIGLILQGQDGGAESELIRGVRSMLKIDEQAELKIFLTDNKFANERRCLQTVMHQNFSGFIVDGVKASMASPNLDCYRELQRHGIPLIFYNNYYQNLRCPKVGVNNMVCAEQLV
;
A
#
# COMPACT_ATOMS: atom_id res chain seq x y z
N TYR A 1 15.98 -11.83 9.37
CA TYR A 1 16.77 -12.95 9.94
C TYR A 1 16.14 -14.32 9.64
N ILE A 2 14.83 -14.49 9.83
CA ILE A 2 14.14 -15.75 9.54
C ILE A 2 14.22 -16.04 8.04
N ASP A 3 13.90 -15.07 7.19
CA ASP A 3 13.93 -15.19 5.73
C ASP A 3 15.33 -15.48 5.19
N GLU A 4 16.36 -14.81 5.72
CA GLU A 4 17.76 -14.97 5.31
C GLU A 4 18.34 -16.36 5.65
N ASN A 5 17.89 -16.99 6.75
CA ASN A 5 18.47 -18.25 7.23
C ASN A 5 17.74 -19.52 6.74
N LYS A 6 16.70 -19.38 5.90
CA LYS A 6 15.96 -20.51 5.28
C LYS A 6 15.60 -21.63 6.28
N PHE A 7 14.92 -21.29 7.36
CA PHE A 7 14.53 -22.26 8.38
C PHE A 7 13.66 -23.38 7.81
N THR A 8 13.92 -24.60 8.28
CA THR A 8 13.10 -25.79 7.96
C THR A 8 11.98 -25.96 8.97
N GLU A 9 10.97 -26.80 8.64
CA GLU A 9 9.85 -27.06 9.54
C GLU A 9 10.34 -27.58 10.90
N ASN A 10 9.73 -27.05 11.95
CA ASN A 10 10.08 -27.36 13.34
C ASN A 10 11.55 -27.11 13.73
N GLN A 11 12.26 -26.30 12.95
CA GLN A 11 13.61 -25.93 13.29
C GLN A 11 13.65 -25.04 14.53
N LYS A 12 14.51 -25.37 15.47
CA LYS A 12 14.71 -24.59 16.70
C LYS A 12 15.37 -23.26 16.40
N LEU A 13 14.79 -22.17 16.84
CA LEU A 13 15.35 -20.83 16.75
C LEU A 13 16.47 -20.63 17.78
N PRO A 14 17.43 -19.74 17.49
CA PRO A 14 18.41 -19.31 18.46
C PRO A 14 17.76 -18.69 19.69
N SER A 15 18.39 -18.79 20.87
CA SER A 15 17.89 -18.16 22.08
C SER A 15 17.80 -16.64 21.95
N GLU A 16 16.90 -15.99 22.71
CA GLU A 16 16.77 -14.53 22.75
C GLU A 16 18.13 -13.85 22.97
N ASN A 17 18.95 -14.35 23.88
CA ASN A 17 20.30 -13.81 24.14
C ASN A 17 21.23 -13.93 22.92
N THR A 18 21.08 -14.99 22.13
CA THR A 18 21.84 -15.19 20.90
C THR A 18 21.36 -14.22 19.82
N LEU A 19 20.04 -14.02 19.70
CA LEU A 19 19.43 -13.07 18.77
C LEU A 19 19.82 -11.62 19.12
N CYS A 20 19.80 -11.23 20.39
CA CYS A 20 20.26 -9.90 20.81
C CYS A 20 21.68 -9.61 20.34
N ARG A 21 22.60 -10.58 20.52
CA ARG A 21 23.99 -10.42 20.10
C ARG A 21 24.14 -10.38 18.58
N ARG A 22 23.43 -11.23 17.84
CA ARG A 22 23.53 -11.30 16.37
C ARG A 22 22.94 -10.08 15.68
N LEU A 23 21.83 -9.56 16.21
CA LEU A 23 21.08 -8.44 15.62
C LEU A 23 21.50 -7.09 16.21
N SER A 24 22.35 -7.07 17.26
CA SER A 24 22.76 -5.85 17.95
C SER A 24 21.61 -5.01 18.48
N VAL A 25 20.56 -5.67 19.00
CA VAL A 25 19.34 -5.03 19.55
C VAL A 25 19.13 -5.41 21.00
N SER A 26 18.28 -4.63 21.69
CA SER A 26 17.95 -4.88 23.11
C SER A 26 17.18 -6.20 23.30
N ARG A 27 17.28 -6.78 24.50
CA ARG A 27 16.50 -7.98 24.85
C ARG A 27 15.00 -7.74 24.79
N GLU A 28 14.56 -6.56 25.14
CA GLU A 28 13.15 -6.17 25.07
C GLU A 28 12.65 -6.13 23.63
N THR A 29 13.44 -5.58 22.71
CA THR A 29 13.13 -5.57 21.28
C THR A 29 13.00 -6.99 20.72
N VAL A 30 13.91 -7.90 21.08
CA VAL A 30 13.82 -9.30 20.66
C VAL A 30 12.58 -9.97 21.24
N ARG A 31 12.25 -9.72 22.53
CA ARG A 31 11.07 -10.31 23.16
C ARG A 31 9.79 -9.85 22.50
N LEU A 32 9.63 -8.56 22.24
CA LEU A 32 8.45 -8.02 21.54
C LEU A 32 8.30 -8.62 20.15
N ALA A 33 9.39 -8.74 19.40
CA ALA A 33 9.37 -9.38 18.08
C ALA A 33 8.97 -10.85 18.16
N MET A 34 9.50 -11.59 19.14
CA MET A 34 9.15 -12.99 19.35
C MET A 34 7.69 -13.18 19.80
N ASP A 35 7.17 -12.26 20.62
CA ASP A 35 5.76 -12.28 21.04
C ASP A 35 4.83 -12.02 19.84
N GLN A 36 5.20 -11.11 18.96
CA GLN A 36 4.47 -10.86 17.71
C GLN A 36 4.48 -12.07 16.79
N LEU A 37 5.64 -12.70 16.56
CA LEU A 37 5.76 -13.91 15.73
C LEU A 37 4.94 -15.08 16.29
N GLU A 38 4.84 -15.20 17.62
CA GLU A 38 4.01 -16.22 18.28
C GLU A 38 2.52 -15.92 18.13
N GLN A 39 2.08 -14.67 18.30
CA GLN A 39 0.70 -14.23 18.02
C GLN A 39 0.30 -14.51 16.57
N GLU A 40 1.26 -14.40 15.66
CA GLU A 40 1.09 -14.68 14.25
C GLU A 40 1.20 -16.19 13.91
N ASN A 41 1.40 -17.07 14.90
CA ASN A 41 1.62 -18.50 14.75
C ASN A 41 2.83 -18.90 13.88
N LEU A 42 3.75 -17.96 13.60
CA LEU A 42 4.97 -18.22 12.84
C LEU A 42 6.02 -18.99 13.65
N ILE A 43 5.91 -18.93 14.97
CA ILE A 43 6.74 -19.67 15.91
C ILE A 43 5.90 -20.27 17.02
N THR A 44 6.40 -21.33 17.65
CA THR A 44 5.81 -21.94 18.85
C THR A 44 6.85 -22.03 19.96
N ARG A 45 6.53 -21.49 21.15
CA ARG A 45 7.37 -21.61 22.34
C ARG A 45 6.99 -22.87 23.12
N VAL A 46 7.97 -23.75 23.33
CA VAL A 46 7.80 -24.95 24.14
C VAL A 46 8.58 -24.78 25.43
N ARG A 47 7.84 -24.74 26.58
CA ARG A 47 8.45 -24.54 27.91
C ARG A 47 9.53 -25.58 28.18
N GLY A 48 10.74 -25.12 28.52
CA GLY A 48 11.89 -25.97 28.80
C GLY A 48 12.59 -26.54 27.57
N SER A 49 12.03 -26.42 26.36
CA SER A 49 12.60 -26.95 25.12
C SER A 49 13.14 -25.86 24.22
N GLY A 50 12.41 -24.75 24.04
CA GLY A 50 12.83 -23.61 23.21
C GLY A 50 11.73 -23.10 22.29
N THR A 51 12.10 -22.34 21.29
CA THR A 51 11.20 -21.77 20.29
C THR A 51 11.45 -22.43 18.93
N TYR A 52 10.39 -22.80 18.25
CA TYR A 52 10.42 -23.55 16.99
C TYR A 52 9.70 -22.78 15.89
N PHE A 53 10.19 -22.88 14.66
CA PHE A 53 9.62 -22.23 13.48
C PHE A 53 8.52 -23.08 12.84
N ASN A 54 7.38 -22.48 12.54
CA ASN A 54 6.22 -23.10 11.88
C ASN A 54 6.24 -22.79 10.39
N LYS A 55 6.96 -23.57 9.61
CA LYS A 55 7.15 -23.34 8.17
C LYS A 55 5.85 -23.43 7.38
N GLU A 56 4.94 -24.35 7.72
CA GLU A 56 3.65 -24.47 7.04
C GLU A 56 2.83 -23.18 7.12
N VAL A 57 2.81 -22.52 8.26
CA VAL A 57 2.12 -21.23 8.44
C VAL A 57 2.83 -20.13 7.66
N ALA A 58 4.16 -20.11 7.68
CA ALA A 58 4.94 -19.17 6.89
C ALA A 58 4.72 -19.35 5.37
N MET A 59 4.77 -20.58 4.87
CA MET A 59 4.48 -20.90 3.46
C MET A 59 3.05 -20.58 3.06
N SER A 60 2.05 -20.87 3.91
CA SER A 60 0.65 -20.49 3.65
C SER A 60 0.49 -18.98 3.56
N ARG A 61 1.27 -18.21 4.34
CA ARG A 61 1.31 -16.76 4.26
C ARG A 61 2.05 -16.24 3.03
N GLU A 62 3.16 -16.88 2.65
CA GLU A 62 3.87 -16.54 1.40
C GLU A 62 2.99 -16.81 0.18
N LEU A 63 2.28 -17.95 0.14
CA LEU A 63 1.29 -18.25 -0.89
C LEU A 63 0.14 -17.25 -0.89
N SER A 64 -0.38 -16.88 0.28
CA SER A 64 -1.40 -15.83 0.42
C SER A 64 -0.86 -14.45 0.06
N ARG A 65 0.42 -14.15 0.31
CA ARG A 65 1.09 -12.92 -0.12
C ARG A 65 1.41 -12.92 -1.61
N ALA A 66 1.76 -14.06 -2.20
CA ALA A 66 1.98 -14.18 -3.64
C ALA A 66 0.68 -13.94 -4.45
N ASP A 67 -0.49 -14.28 -3.89
CA ASP A 67 -1.81 -13.94 -4.45
C ASP A 67 -2.22 -12.48 -4.15
N PHE A 68 -1.57 -11.79 -3.20
CA PHE A 68 -1.86 -10.40 -2.81
C PHE A 68 -0.80 -9.44 -3.35
N GLN A 69 -0.67 -9.38 -4.66
CA GLN A 69 0.10 -8.30 -5.28
C GLN A 69 -0.63 -6.98 -5.07
N ILE A 70 -0.05 -6.09 -4.24
CA ILE A 70 -0.58 -4.74 -4.05
C ILE A 70 -0.43 -3.98 -5.37
N LYS A 71 -1.55 -3.68 -6.00
CA LYS A 71 -1.58 -2.93 -7.25
C LYS A 71 -2.28 -1.60 -7.06
N ILE A 72 -1.50 -0.52 -7.08
CA ILE A 72 -2.02 0.85 -6.94
C ILE A 72 -2.11 1.52 -8.29
N GLY A 73 -3.28 2.09 -8.58
CA GLY A 73 -3.49 2.93 -9.76
C GLY A 73 -3.36 4.42 -9.43
N LEU A 74 -2.58 5.15 -10.24
CA LEU A 74 -2.58 6.61 -10.26
C LEU A 74 -3.33 7.08 -11.50
N ILE A 75 -4.41 7.85 -11.32
CA ILE A 75 -5.13 8.51 -12.42
C ILE A 75 -4.79 10.00 -12.33
N LEU A 76 -4.01 10.51 -13.28
CA LEU A 76 -3.48 11.86 -13.26
C LEU A 76 -3.92 12.65 -14.49
N GLN A 77 -3.97 13.99 -14.37
CA GLN A 77 -4.37 14.86 -15.48
C GLN A 77 -3.34 14.88 -16.61
N GLY A 78 -2.04 14.83 -16.28
CA GLY A 78 -0.93 14.83 -17.23
C GLY A 78 0.40 14.65 -16.52
N GLN A 79 1.48 14.60 -17.31
CA GLN A 79 2.84 14.70 -16.79
C GLN A 79 3.36 16.11 -17.11
N ASP A 80 3.70 16.86 -16.08
CA ASP A 80 4.31 18.18 -16.25
C ASP A 80 5.75 18.01 -16.79
N GLY A 81 5.94 18.35 -18.06
CA GLY A 81 7.27 18.57 -18.65
C GLY A 81 8.25 17.40 -18.69
N GLY A 82 7.78 16.15 -18.57
CA GLY A 82 8.64 14.96 -18.66
C GLY A 82 9.42 14.62 -17.39
N ALA A 83 9.32 15.42 -16.34
CA ALA A 83 9.84 15.08 -15.02
C ALA A 83 8.84 14.22 -14.24
N GLU A 84 9.34 13.23 -13.52
CA GLU A 84 8.51 12.44 -12.59
C GLU A 84 7.99 13.35 -11.48
N SER A 85 6.67 13.48 -11.35
CA SER A 85 6.07 14.33 -10.32
C SER A 85 6.45 13.84 -8.91
N GLU A 86 6.50 14.78 -7.95
CA GLU A 86 6.80 14.45 -6.55
C GLU A 86 5.83 13.41 -5.98
N LEU A 87 4.57 13.44 -6.41
CA LEU A 87 3.57 12.44 -6.05
C LEU A 87 4.02 11.04 -6.50
N ILE A 88 4.41 10.87 -7.77
CA ILE A 88 4.83 9.57 -8.31
C ILE A 88 6.07 9.06 -7.55
N ARG A 89 7.06 9.94 -7.32
CA ARG A 89 8.26 9.58 -6.54
C ARG A 89 7.92 9.18 -5.11
N GLY A 90 7.03 9.92 -4.45
CA GLY A 90 6.58 9.62 -3.09
C GLY A 90 5.87 8.26 -3.02
N VAL A 91 4.91 8.01 -3.90
CA VAL A 91 4.19 6.74 -3.95
C VAL A 91 5.15 5.57 -4.25
N ARG A 92 6.04 5.72 -5.23
CA ARG A 92 7.06 4.69 -5.53
C ARG A 92 8.00 4.43 -4.36
N SER A 93 8.39 5.47 -3.63
CA SER A 93 9.24 5.32 -2.44
C SER A 93 8.55 4.50 -1.36
N MET A 94 7.26 4.71 -1.16
CA MET A 94 6.46 3.93 -0.20
C MET A 94 6.25 2.49 -0.66
N LEU A 95 5.99 2.27 -1.95
CA LEU A 95 5.77 0.93 -2.51
C LEU A 95 7.05 0.09 -2.58
N LYS A 96 8.24 0.71 -2.66
CA LYS A 96 9.53 -0.01 -2.59
C LYS A 96 9.78 -0.74 -1.26
N ILE A 97 9.01 -0.43 -0.23
CA ILE A 97 9.03 -1.14 1.06
C ILE A 97 8.44 -2.54 0.90
N ASP A 98 7.54 -2.74 -0.08
CA ASP A 98 6.95 -4.02 -0.44
C ASP A 98 7.40 -4.39 -1.87
N GLU A 99 8.25 -5.40 -2.01
CA GLU A 99 8.80 -5.86 -3.31
C GLU A 99 7.72 -6.38 -4.27
N GLN A 100 6.50 -6.65 -3.78
CA GLN A 100 5.37 -7.16 -4.57
C GLN A 100 4.38 -6.07 -4.98
N ALA A 101 4.67 -4.80 -4.68
CA ALA A 101 3.78 -3.71 -5.02
C ALA A 101 4.01 -3.18 -6.44
N GLU A 102 2.94 -3.11 -7.24
CA GLU A 102 2.92 -2.55 -8.60
C GLU A 102 2.26 -1.16 -8.61
N LEU A 103 2.87 -0.19 -9.27
CA LEU A 103 2.30 1.11 -9.54
C LEU A 103 1.97 1.26 -11.01
N LYS A 104 0.69 1.47 -11.35
CA LYS A 104 0.23 1.74 -12.70
C LYS A 104 -0.29 3.17 -12.84
N ILE A 105 0.22 3.90 -13.82
CA ILE A 105 -0.13 5.30 -14.05
C ILE A 105 -1.03 5.41 -15.28
N PHE A 106 -2.14 6.14 -15.15
CA PHE A 106 -3.10 6.44 -16.20
C PHE A 106 -3.16 7.96 -16.39
N LEU A 107 -2.97 8.43 -17.62
CA LEU A 107 -3.03 9.84 -17.96
C LEU A 107 -4.36 10.17 -18.64
N THR A 108 -5.04 11.21 -18.14
CA THR A 108 -6.34 11.63 -18.64
C THR A 108 -6.26 12.82 -19.60
N ASP A 109 -5.11 13.48 -19.70
CA ASP A 109 -4.92 14.73 -20.45
C ASP A 109 -5.98 15.79 -20.11
N ASN A 110 -6.42 15.80 -18.86
CA ASN A 110 -7.50 16.65 -18.35
C ASN A 110 -8.80 16.56 -19.18
N LYS A 111 -9.13 15.36 -19.73
CA LYS A 111 -10.32 15.08 -20.54
C LYS A 111 -11.21 14.04 -19.88
N PHE A 112 -12.51 14.36 -19.69
CA PHE A 112 -13.48 13.43 -19.12
C PHE A 112 -13.60 12.11 -19.89
N ALA A 113 -13.46 12.14 -21.23
CA ALA A 113 -13.51 10.94 -22.05
C ALA A 113 -12.35 9.99 -21.76
N ASN A 114 -11.14 10.52 -21.54
CA ASN A 114 -9.98 9.71 -21.18
C ASN A 114 -10.09 9.19 -19.77
N GLU A 115 -10.54 10.02 -18.81
CA GLU A 115 -10.82 9.58 -17.43
C GLU A 115 -11.81 8.42 -17.43
N ARG A 116 -12.92 8.52 -18.18
CA ARG A 116 -13.92 7.44 -18.30
C ARG A 116 -13.29 6.15 -18.82
N ARG A 117 -12.46 6.26 -19.87
CA ARG A 117 -11.76 5.11 -20.45
C ARG A 117 -10.83 4.45 -19.42
N CYS A 118 -10.07 5.26 -18.67
CA CYS A 118 -9.21 4.76 -17.60
C CYS A 118 -10.05 4.02 -16.54
N LEU A 119 -11.14 4.63 -16.04
CA LEU A 119 -12.02 4.03 -15.04
C LEU A 119 -12.63 2.71 -15.51
N GLN A 120 -13.11 2.65 -16.76
CA GLN A 120 -13.62 1.41 -17.35
C GLN A 120 -12.55 0.32 -17.47
N THR A 121 -11.33 0.69 -17.87
CA THR A 121 -10.22 -0.26 -17.97
C THR A 121 -9.86 -0.86 -16.59
N VAL A 122 -9.85 -0.05 -15.55
CA VAL A 122 -9.44 -0.49 -14.21
C VAL A 122 -10.52 -1.30 -13.48
N MET A 123 -11.80 -1.13 -13.83
CA MET A 123 -12.90 -1.92 -13.24
C MET A 123 -12.75 -3.43 -13.45
N HIS A 124 -12.06 -3.85 -14.52
CA HIS A 124 -11.86 -5.25 -14.86
C HIS A 124 -10.48 -5.79 -14.44
N GLN A 125 -9.73 -5.03 -13.64
CA GLN A 125 -8.41 -5.40 -13.17
C GLN A 125 -8.37 -5.41 -11.63
N ASN A 126 -7.57 -6.29 -11.06
CA ASN A 126 -7.43 -6.42 -9.61
C ASN A 126 -6.51 -5.31 -9.06
N PHE A 127 -7.07 -4.13 -8.82
CA PHE A 127 -6.39 -3.04 -8.12
C PHE A 127 -6.74 -3.05 -6.63
N SER A 128 -5.73 -2.80 -5.80
CA SER A 128 -5.90 -2.65 -4.35
C SER A 128 -6.41 -1.26 -3.95
N GLY A 129 -6.25 -0.26 -4.83
CA GLY A 129 -6.77 1.09 -4.62
C GLY A 129 -6.29 2.09 -5.66
N PHE A 130 -6.87 3.29 -5.62
CA PHE A 130 -6.54 4.38 -6.55
C PHE A 130 -6.26 5.69 -5.85
N ILE A 131 -5.27 6.42 -6.38
CA ILE A 131 -5.06 7.85 -6.12
C ILE A 131 -5.44 8.59 -7.40
N VAL A 132 -6.35 9.56 -7.29
CA VAL A 132 -6.98 10.21 -8.43
C VAL A 132 -6.80 11.73 -8.34
N ASP A 133 -6.25 12.32 -9.39
CA ASP A 133 -6.31 13.76 -9.64
C ASP A 133 -7.48 14.04 -10.61
N GLY A 134 -8.58 14.55 -10.05
CA GLY A 134 -9.85 14.68 -10.77
C GLY A 134 -9.78 15.65 -11.96
N VAL A 135 -10.33 15.23 -13.08
CA VAL A 135 -10.38 16.03 -14.33
C VAL A 135 -11.36 17.17 -14.14
N LYS A 136 -10.94 18.42 -14.49
CA LYS A 136 -11.80 19.61 -14.47
C LYS A 136 -12.70 19.68 -13.23
N ALA A 137 -12.11 19.54 -12.05
CA ALA A 137 -12.83 19.33 -10.77
C ALA A 137 -13.78 20.50 -10.40
N SER A 138 -13.65 21.67 -11.00
CA SER A 138 -14.60 22.79 -10.88
C SER A 138 -15.91 22.58 -11.62
N MET A 139 -15.98 21.55 -12.48
CA MET A 139 -17.18 21.20 -13.25
C MET A 139 -17.82 19.92 -12.72
N ALA A 140 -19.10 19.72 -12.99
CA ALA A 140 -19.76 18.46 -12.70
C ALA A 140 -19.16 17.35 -13.58
N SER A 141 -18.60 16.32 -12.95
CA SER A 141 -18.04 15.19 -13.70
C SER A 141 -19.15 14.29 -14.24
N PRO A 142 -19.14 13.96 -15.54
CA PRO A 142 -20.04 12.96 -16.11
C PRO A 142 -19.65 11.52 -15.73
N ASN A 143 -18.54 11.32 -15.00
CA ASN A 143 -17.96 10.00 -14.67
C ASN A 143 -18.21 9.57 -13.22
N LEU A 144 -19.07 10.28 -12.48
CA LEU A 144 -19.36 9.95 -11.08
C LEU A 144 -19.98 8.55 -10.91
N ASP A 145 -20.66 8.05 -11.93
CA ASP A 145 -21.19 6.70 -11.99
C ASP A 145 -20.07 5.65 -11.87
N CYS A 146 -19.00 5.82 -12.63
CA CYS A 146 -17.84 4.92 -12.60
C CYS A 146 -17.14 4.92 -11.23
N TYR A 147 -16.94 6.07 -10.62
CA TYR A 147 -16.36 6.17 -9.28
C TYR A 147 -17.22 5.48 -8.21
N ARG A 148 -18.56 5.68 -8.27
CA ARG A 148 -19.47 5.00 -7.35
C ARG A 148 -19.48 3.49 -7.55
N GLU A 149 -19.29 3.03 -8.78
CA GLU A 149 -19.16 1.62 -9.08
C GLU A 149 -17.90 1.02 -8.45
N LEU A 150 -16.74 1.65 -8.58
CA LEU A 150 -15.52 1.26 -7.89
C LEU A 150 -15.71 1.19 -6.37
N GLN A 151 -16.39 2.18 -5.78
CA GLN A 151 -16.71 2.18 -4.34
C GLN A 151 -17.64 1.03 -3.94
N ARG A 152 -18.64 0.69 -4.76
CA ARG A 152 -19.53 -0.47 -4.51
C ARG A 152 -18.76 -1.80 -4.54
N HIS A 153 -17.74 -1.91 -5.37
CA HIS A 153 -16.84 -3.07 -5.38
C HIS A 153 -15.81 -3.05 -4.24
N GLY A 154 -15.90 -2.09 -3.32
CA GLY A 154 -14.99 -2.00 -2.17
C GLY A 154 -13.56 -1.56 -2.52
N ILE A 155 -13.34 -1.01 -3.71
CA ILE A 155 -12.02 -0.53 -4.13
C ILE A 155 -11.76 0.84 -3.49
N PRO A 156 -10.72 0.99 -2.65
CA PRO A 156 -10.38 2.26 -2.01
C PRO A 156 -10.00 3.34 -3.03
N LEU A 157 -10.54 4.54 -2.83
CA LEU A 157 -10.25 5.72 -3.64
C LEU A 157 -9.79 6.86 -2.74
N ILE A 158 -8.74 7.57 -3.15
CA ILE A 158 -8.28 8.82 -2.52
C ILE A 158 -8.13 9.87 -3.63
N PHE A 159 -8.74 11.04 -3.46
CA PHE A 159 -8.46 12.16 -4.33
C PHE A 159 -7.22 12.91 -3.88
N TYR A 160 -6.38 13.28 -4.84
CA TYR A 160 -5.21 14.12 -4.68
C TYR A 160 -5.43 15.42 -5.44
N ASN A 161 -5.23 16.55 -4.75
CA ASN A 161 -5.35 17.91 -5.30
C ASN A 161 -6.75 18.27 -5.83
N ASN A 162 -7.21 17.65 -6.90
CA ASN A 162 -8.52 17.91 -7.52
C ASN A 162 -9.52 16.80 -7.18
N TYR A 163 -10.71 17.17 -6.70
CA TYR A 163 -11.74 16.23 -6.25
C TYR A 163 -13.14 16.68 -6.65
N TYR A 164 -14.06 15.73 -6.71
CA TYR A 164 -15.48 16.00 -7.00
C TYR A 164 -16.28 16.13 -5.71
N GLN A 165 -16.96 17.29 -5.51
CA GLN A 165 -17.73 17.56 -4.28
C GLN A 165 -18.87 16.56 -4.08
N ASN A 166 -19.46 16.05 -5.16
CA ASN A 166 -20.60 15.13 -5.14
C ASN A 166 -20.19 13.65 -4.95
N LEU A 167 -18.93 13.39 -4.63
CA LEU A 167 -18.42 12.07 -4.34
C LEU A 167 -17.81 12.04 -2.92
N ARG A 168 -18.40 11.24 -2.05
CA ARG A 168 -17.86 11.07 -0.69
C ARG A 168 -16.63 10.18 -0.74
N CYS A 169 -15.44 10.76 -0.61
CA CYS A 169 -14.16 10.09 -0.73
C CYS A 169 -13.10 10.83 0.10
N PRO A 170 -12.13 10.13 0.71
CA PRO A 170 -10.95 10.77 1.28
C PRO A 170 -10.22 11.65 0.25
N LYS A 171 -9.64 12.74 0.72
CA LYS A 171 -8.89 13.68 -0.13
C LYS A 171 -7.65 14.20 0.55
N VAL A 172 -6.60 14.40 -0.23
CA VAL A 172 -5.34 15.02 0.16
C VAL A 172 -5.09 16.19 -0.78
N GLY A 173 -4.79 17.34 -0.24
CA GLY A 173 -4.51 18.55 -1.05
C GLY A 173 -4.05 19.70 -0.18
N VAL A 174 -3.62 20.77 -0.82
CA VAL A 174 -3.20 22.01 -0.15
C VAL A 174 -4.44 22.72 0.41
N ASN A 175 -4.33 23.19 1.66
CA ASN A 175 -5.34 24.07 2.23
C ASN A 175 -5.13 25.51 1.73
N ASN A 176 -5.76 25.82 0.59
CA ASN A 176 -5.60 27.10 -0.08
C ASN A 176 -6.03 28.31 0.80
N MET A 177 -6.97 28.12 1.73
CA MET A 177 -7.35 29.19 2.67
C MET A 177 -6.21 29.55 3.61
N VAL A 178 -5.62 28.55 4.25
CA VAL A 178 -4.47 28.76 5.14
C VAL A 178 -3.28 29.33 4.38
N CYS A 179 -3.03 28.87 3.15
CA CYS A 179 -1.96 29.42 2.32
C CYS A 179 -2.23 30.90 1.95
N ALA A 180 -3.48 31.24 1.62
CA ALA A 180 -3.85 32.64 1.30
C ALA A 180 -3.72 33.56 2.53
N GLU A 181 -4.14 33.11 3.72
CA GLU A 181 -4.00 33.85 4.98
C GLU A 181 -2.53 34.12 5.37
N GLN A 182 -1.60 33.25 4.95
CA GLN A 182 -0.17 33.42 5.20
C GLN A 182 0.52 34.37 4.22
N LEU A 183 -0.15 34.75 3.13
CA LEU A 183 0.39 35.65 2.09
C LEU A 183 -0.04 37.14 2.29
N VAL A 184 -0.92 37.43 3.25
CA VAL A 184 -1.41 38.75 3.63
C VAL A 184 -0.76 39.20 4.95
#